data_1522d46a4d4fc4e0c637e39b035dcf49
#
_entry.id   1522d46a4d4fc4e0c637e39b035dcf49
#
_cell.length_a   1.000
_cell.length_b   1.000
_cell.length_c   1.000
_cell.angle_alpha   90.00
_cell.angle_beta   90.00
_cell.angle_gamma   90.00
#
_symmetry.space_group_name_H-M   'P 1'
#
loop_
_entity.id
_entity.type
_entity.pdbx_description
1 polymer ?
#
loop_
_entity_poly.entity_id
_entity_poly.type
_entity_poly.pdbx_seq_one_letter_code
_entity_poly.pdbx_strand_id
1 'polypeptide(L)'
;MAELVLYRRRFIPDEKILLKDDTVVSVSDDAIVTKWEVLTKRHDFTHGMSCYYIKEGFKVSKFLDDNDNIVYWYCDIIETEKDGNTYTFNDLLADVIIHNDGKVEVVDVDEIGRALEENILPTELIAKALYRLDKLLKTTGLDLRKFDDAIIFKIT
;
A
#
# COMPACT_ATOMS: atom_id res chain seq x y z
N MET A 1 0.31 -22.14 -13.37
CA MET A 1 -0.32 -20.84 -13.15
C MET A 1 0.40 -19.76 -13.94
N ALA A 2 -0.35 -18.89 -14.58
CA ALA A 2 0.27 -17.75 -15.25
C ALA A 2 0.86 -16.79 -14.23
N GLU A 3 2.03 -16.28 -14.54
CA GLU A 3 2.73 -15.34 -13.68
C GLU A 3 2.02 -13.98 -13.66
N LEU A 4 1.87 -13.40 -12.48
CA LEU A 4 1.29 -12.07 -12.35
C LEU A 4 2.31 -11.00 -12.70
N VAL A 5 1.84 -9.94 -13.33
CA VAL A 5 2.63 -8.75 -13.62
C VAL A 5 2.04 -7.60 -12.82
N LEU A 6 2.84 -7.01 -11.96
CA LEU A 6 2.40 -5.96 -11.04
C LEU A 6 3.11 -4.65 -11.36
N TYR A 7 2.31 -3.58 -11.49
CA TYR A 7 2.81 -2.22 -11.67
C TYR A 7 2.32 -1.31 -10.56
N ARG A 8 3.17 -0.35 -10.19
CA ARG A 8 2.80 0.78 -9.34
C ARG A 8 2.70 2.01 -10.23
N ARG A 9 1.58 2.72 -10.17
CA ARG A 9 1.38 3.98 -10.86
C ARG A 9 1.32 5.13 -9.85
N ARG A 10 2.17 6.14 -10.04
CA ARG A 10 2.16 7.38 -9.27
C ARG A 10 1.72 8.52 -10.18
N PHE A 11 1.04 9.52 -9.61
CA PHE A 11 0.59 10.69 -10.34
C PHE A 11 1.40 11.93 -10.01
N ILE A 12 2.04 11.97 -8.84
CA ILE A 12 2.91 13.05 -8.40
C ILE A 12 4.19 12.43 -7.81
N PRO A 13 5.30 12.39 -8.56
CA PRO A 13 5.44 12.63 -10.00
C PRO A 13 4.75 11.55 -10.83
N ASP A 14 4.45 11.85 -12.09
CA ASP A 14 3.81 10.89 -12.99
C ASP A 14 4.82 9.82 -13.42
N GLU A 15 4.61 8.61 -12.93
CA GLU A 15 5.48 7.45 -13.26
C GLU A 15 4.73 6.14 -13.11
N LYS A 16 5.17 5.13 -13.85
CA LYS A 16 4.66 3.76 -13.76
C LYS A 16 5.86 2.81 -13.67
N ILE A 17 5.91 2.03 -12.60
CA ILE A 17 7.05 1.17 -12.26
C ILE A 17 6.60 -0.29 -12.22
N LEU A 18 7.37 -1.15 -12.92
CA LEU A 18 7.19 -2.59 -12.80
C LEU A 18 7.76 -3.07 -11.47
N LEU A 19 6.94 -3.76 -10.68
CA LEU A 19 7.34 -4.30 -9.37
C LEU A 19 8.03 -5.66 -9.54
N LYS A 20 9.14 -5.67 -10.26
CA LYS A 20 9.86 -6.90 -10.62
C LYS A 20 10.55 -7.60 -9.46
N ASP A 21 10.85 -6.86 -8.39
CA ASP A 21 11.58 -7.39 -7.22
C ASP A 21 10.65 -7.90 -6.12
N ASP A 22 9.35 -7.73 -6.31
CA ASP A 22 8.35 -8.24 -5.38
C ASP A 22 8.03 -9.71 -5.72
N THR A 23 8.01 -10.55 -4.69
CA THR A 23 7.63 -11.96 -4.85
C THR A 23 6.18 -12.15 -4.42
N VAL A 24 5.34 -12.65 -5.32
CA VAL A 24 3.94 -12.93 -4.99
C VAL A 24 3.86 -14.17 -4.10
N VAL A 25 3.28 -14.02 -2.92
CA VAL A 25 3.11 -15.10 -1.93
C VAL A 25 1.74 -15.74 -2.08
N SER A 26 0.70 -14.95 -2.25
CA SER A 26 -0.65 -15.47 -2.44
C SER A 26 -1.51 -14.50 -3.26
N VAL A 27 -2.52 -15.05 -3.92
CA VAL A 27 -3.46 -14.29 -4.75
C VAL A 27 -4.86 -14.80 -4.50
N SER A 28 -5.79 -13.88 -4.30
CA SER A 28 -7.23 -14.16 -4.30
C SER A 28 -7.93 -13.01 -5.02
N ASP A 29 -9.24 -13.12 -5.18
CA ASP A 29 -10.02 -12.04 -5.80
C ASP A 29 -10.01 -10.78 -4.94
N ASP A 30 -9.79 -10.90 -3.64
CA ASP A 30 -9.87 -9.80 -2.69
C ASP A 30 -8.51 -9.22 -2.34
N ALA A 31 -7.42 -10.00 -2.45
CA ALA A 31 -6.11 -9.56 -1.99
C ALA A 31 -4.97 -10.26 -2.70
N ILE A 32 -3.87 -9.52 -2.83
CA ILE A 32 -2.58 -10.04 -3.30
C ILE A 32 -1.57 -9.78 -2.19
N VAL A 33 -0.83 -10.81 -1.80
CA VAL A 33 0.24 -10.69 -0.81
C VAL A 33 1.58 -10.84 -1.50
N THR A 34 2.49 -9.91 -1.23
CA THR A 34 3.86 -9.95 -1.74
C THR A 34 4.86 -9.85 -0.60
N LYS A 35 6.07 -10.31 -0.85
CA LYS A 35 7.22 -10.03 0.00
C LYS A 35 8.33 -9.40 -0.85
N TRP A 36 9.14 -8.57 -0.22
CA TRP A 36 10.17 -7.80 -0.92
C TRP A 36 11.37 -7.54 -0.02
N GLU A 37 12.51 -7.26 -0.66
CA GLU A 37 13.75 -6.91 0.02
C GLU A 37 14.28 -5.60 -0.56
N VAL A 38 15.00 -4.84 0.27
CA VAL A 38 15.66 -3.61 -0.17
C VAL A 38 17.09 -3.95 -0.57
N LEU A 39 17.46 -3.64 -1.81
CA LEU A 39 18.80 -3.94 -2.33
C LEU A 39 19.89 -3.09 -1.69
N THR A 40 19.55 -1.91 -1.20
CA THR A 40 20.48 -1.00 -0.57
C THR A 40 19.93 -0.58 0.79
N LYS A 41 20.66 -0.87 1.86
CA LYS A 41 20.26 -0.47 3.21
C LYS A 41 20.35 1.06 3.34
N ARG A 42 19.22 1.73 3.15
CA ARG A 42 19.12 3.20 3.25
C ARG A 42 18.40 3.66 4.51
N HIS A 43 17.70 2.73 5.18
CA HIS A 43 16.79 3.05 6.29
C HIS A 43 16.92 1.95 7.34
N ASP A 44 16.12 2.06 8.37
CA ASP A 44 16.09 1.09 9.47
C ASP A 44 15.49 -0.27 9.08
N PHE A 45 14.92 -0.38 7.88
CA PHE A 45 14.30 -1.61 7.38
C PHE A 45 15.11 -2.23 6.24
N THR A 46 15.02 -3.55 6.10
CA THR A 46 15.72 -4.33 5.07
C THR A 46 14.79 -5.12 4.19
N HIS A 47 13.61 -5.46 4.67
CA HIS A 47 12.63 -6.27 3.92
C HIS A 47 11.24 -6.03 4.47
N GLY A 48 10.26 -6.62 3.84
CA GLY A 48 8.89 -6.52 4.30
C GLY A 48 7.90 -7.38 3.52
N MET A 49 6.66 -7.21 3.88
CA MET A 49 5.53 -7.84 3.23
C MET A 49 4.45 -6.81 2.98
N SER A 50 3.71 -6.99 1.89
CA SER A 50 2.61 -6.10 1.54
C SER A 50 1.36 -6.91 1.22
N CYS A 51 0.22 -6.41 1.64
CA CYS A 51 -1.07 -6.91 1.22
C CYS A 51 -1.81 -5.83 0.46
N TYR A 52 -2.14 -6.12 -0.78
CA TYR A 52 -2.96 -5.26 -1.62
C TYR A 52 -4.41 -5.69 -1.46
N TYR A 53 -5.16 -4.97 -0.64
CA TYR A 53 -6.59 -5.21 -0.44
C TYR A 53 -7.36 -4.56 -1.59
N ILE A 54 -7.64 -5.35 -2.63
CA ILE A 54 -8.17 -4.86 -3.90
C ILE A 54 -9.54 -4.21 -3.73
N LYS A 55 -10.45 -4.87 -3.03
CA LYS A 55 -11.80 -4.36 -2.81
C LYS A 55 -11.84 -3.19 -1.84
N GLU A 56 -11.02 -3.27 -0.78
CA GLU A 56 -10.98 -2.22 0.24
C GLU A 56 -10.30 -0.95 -0.27
N GLY A 57 -9.39 -1.09 -1.24
CA GLY A 57 -8.73 0.05 -1.86
C GLY A 57 -7.55 0.60 -1.09
N PHE A 58 -6.82 -0.26 -0.38
CA PHE A 58 -5.56 0.14 0.24
C PHE A 58 -4.57 -1.02 0.29
N LYS A 59 -3.30 -0.66 0.36
CA LYS A 59 -2.17 -1.56 0.52
C LYS A 59 -1.62 -1.37 1.92
N VAL A 60 -1.45 -2.45 2.65
CA VAL A 60 -0.84 -2.43 3.99
C VAL A 60 0.50 -3.15 3.91
N SER A 61 1.56 -2.47 4.28
CA SER A 61 2.92 -3.02 4.27
C SER A 61 3.50 -3.06 5.67
N LYS A 62 4.16 -4.15 5.96
CA LYS A 62 4.89 -4.39 7.20
C LYS A 62 6.37 -4.25 6.87
N PHE A 63 7.01 -3.22 7.41
CA PHE A 63 8.43 -2.95 7.19
C PHE A 63 9.23 -3.56 8.33
N LEU A 64 10.18 -4.41 7.99
CA LEU A 64 10.95 -5.21 8.95
C LEU A 64 12.44 -4.87 8.92
N ASP A 65 13.09 -4.99 10.09
CA ASP A 65 14.54 -4.86 10.20
C ASP A 65 15.22 -6.23 10.01
N ASP A 66 16.55 -6.28 10.15
CA ASP A 66 17.36 -7.51 9.99
C ASP A 66 16.94 -8.62 10.94
N ASN A 67 16.32 -8.30 12.06
CA ASN A 67 15.88 -9.25 13.08
C ASN A 67 14.39 -9.58 12.99
N ASP A 68 13.74 -9.20 11.88
CA ASP A 68 12.30 -9.37 11.65
C ASP A 68 11.42 -8.61 12.65
N ASN A 69 11.95 -7.55 13.26
CA ASN A 69 11.15 -6.66 14.09
C ASN A 69 10.42 -5.65 13.21
N ILE A 70 9.20 -5.31 13.58
CA ILE A 70 8.41 -4.32 12.87
C ILE A 70 9.01 -2.95 13.12
N VAL A 71 9.45 -2.28 12.05
CA VAL A 71 9.92 -0.89 12.10
C VAL A 71 8.71 0.04 12.12
N TYR A 72 7.81 -0.14 11.15
CA TYR A 72 6.53 0.54 11.10
C TYR A 72 5.63 -0.14 10.06
N TRP A 73 4.35 0.22 10.10
CA TRP A 73 3.36 -0.18 9.11
C TRP A 73 3.16 0.99 8.16
N TYR A 74 3.15 0.72 6.87
CA TYR A 74 2.94 1.73 5.85
C TYR A 74 1.70 1.38 5.04
N CYS A 75 0.73 2.28 5.00
CA CYS A 75 -0.54 2.05 4.31
C CYS A 75 -0.70 3.04 3.17
N ASP A 76 -0.86 2.52 1.96
CA ASP A 76 -1.11 3.31 0.75
C ASP A 76 -2.59 3.20 0.37
N ILE A 77 -3.18 4.28 -0.09
CA ILE A 77 -4.52 4.26 -0.68
C ILE A 77 -4.34 3.97 -2.16
N ILE A 78 -5.04 2.98 -2.68
CA ILE A 78 -4.87 2.53 -4.06
C ILE A 78 -6.21 2.34 -4.77
N GLU A 79 -6.17 2.48 -6.11
CA GLU A 79 -7.22 2.01 -7.00
C GLU A 79 -6.59 1.00 -7.93
N THR A 80 -7.10 -0.23 -7.95
CA THR A 80 -6.50 -1.32 -8.70
C THR A 80 -7.19 -1.50 -10.05
N GLU A 81 -6.40 -1.55 -11.11
CA GLU A 81 -6.84 -1.93 -12.44
C GLU A 81 -6.28 -3.31 -12.77
N LYS A 82 -7.12 -4.18 -13.30
CA LYS A 82 -6.73 -5.53 -13.68
C LYS A 82 -7.03 -5.77 -15.14
N ASP A 83 -6.01 -6.25 -15.87
CA ASP A 83 -6.15 -6.68 -17.26
C ASP A 83 -5.44 -8.04 -17.40
N GLY A 84 -6.24 -9.12 -17.44
CA GLY A 84 -5.69 -10.48 -17.44
C GLY A 84 -4.89 -10.75 -16.18
N ASN A 85 -3.61 -11.01 -16.32
CA ASN A 85 -2.69 -11.24 -15.19
C ASN A 85 -1.89 -10.00 -14.82
N THR A 86 -2.20 -8.86 -15.44
CA THR A 86 -1.53 -7.59 -15.18
C THR A 86 -2.38 -6.74 -14.25
N TYR A 87 -1.79 -6.34 -13.13
CA TYR A 87 -2.41 -5.46 -12.15
C TYR A 87 -1.66 -4.14 -12.12
N THR A 88 -2.39 -3.04 -12.16
CA THR A 88 -1.83 -1.71 -11.96
C THR A 88 -2.42 -1.13 -10.69
N PHE A 89 -1.57 -0.85 -9.72
CA PHE A 89 -1.97 -0.23 -8.46
C PHE A 89 -1.74 1.28 -8.56
N ASN A 90 -2.84 2.00 -8.76
CA ASN A 90 -2.79 3.46 -8.85
C ASN A 90 -2.75 4.04 -7.43
N ASP A 91 -1.67 4.76 -7.12
CA ASP A 91 -1.47 5.41 -5.83
C ASP A 91 -2.34 6.67 -5.78
N LEU A 92 -3.25 6.74 -4.80
CA LEU A 92 -4.16 7.87 -4.63
C LEU A 92 -3.64 8.88 -3.60
N LEU A 93 -2.32 9.05 -3.54
CA LEU A 93 -1.57 10.17 -2.98
C LEU A 93 -1.34 10.12 -1.47
N ALA A 94 -2.38 10.12 -0.65
CA ALA A 94 -2.18 10.14 0.80
C ALA A 94 -1.80 8.75 1.34
N ASP A 95 -0.95 8.75 2.36
CA ASP A 95 -0.49 7.54 3.03
C ASP A 95 -0.67 7.65 4.54
N VAL A 96 -0.74 6.51 5.20
CA VAL A 96 -0.81 6.42 6.66
C VAL A 96 0.35 5.57 7.16
N ILE A 97 1.13 6.12 8.09
CA ILE A 97 2.23 5.42 8.74
C ILE A 97 1.86 5.15 10.19
N ILE A 98 2.00 3.89 10.61
CA ILE A 98 1.71 3.52 11.98
C ILE A 98 3.01 3.06 12.62
N HIS A 99 3.49 3.83 13.58
CA HIS A 99 4.75 3.60 14.26
C HIS A 99 4.61 2.56 15.37
N ASN A 100 5.73 1.97 15.78
CA ASN A 100 5.77 0.95 16.84
C ASN A 100 5.18 1.40 18.17
N ASP A 101 5.26 2.71 18.46
CA ASP A 101 4.71 3.28 19.69
C ASP A 101 3.19 3.52 19.61
N GLY A 102 2.58 3.19 18.46
CA GLY A 102 1.16 3.40 18.22
C GLY A 102 0.82 4.74 17.61
N LYS A 103 1.81 5.60 17.38
CA LYS A 103 1.57 6.90 16.74
C LYS A 103 1.13 6.69 15.29
N VAL A 104 0.04 7.34 14.91
CA VAL A 104 -0.49 7.34 13.54
C VAL A 104 -0.14 8.67 12.88
N GLU A 105 0.48 8.59 11.72
CA GLU A 105 0.90 9.74 10.95
C GLU A 105 0.28 9.68 9.56
N VAL A 106 -0.37 10.76 9.14
CA VAL A 106 -0.95 10.88 7.79
C VAL A 106 -0.06 11.82 6.99
N VAL A 107 0.40 11.36 5.83
CA VAL A 107 1.32 12.13 4.99
C VAL A 107 0.73 12.36 3.61
N ASP A 108 1.20 13.42 2.94
CA ASP A 108 0.86 13.75 1.55
C ASP A 108 -0.62 14.06 1.28
N VAL A 109 -1.36 14.48 2.31
CA VAL A 109 -2.75 14.95 2.13
C VAL A 109 -2.79 16.19 1.24
N ASP A 110 -1.77 17.05 1.32
CA ASP A 110 -1.63 18.22 0.47
C ASP A 110 -1.56 17.88 -1.03
N GLU A 111 -1.03 16.70 -1.37
CA GLU A 111 -1.01 16.24 -2.76
C GLU A 111 -2.41 15.98 -3.31
N ILE A 112 -3.36 15.60 -2.45
CA ILE A 112 -4.77 15.44 -2.85
C ILE A 112 -5.35 16.81 -3.24
N GLY A 113 -5.07 17.84 -2.45
CA GLY A 113 -5.49 19.20 -2.74
C GLY A 113 -4.88 19.71 -4.06
N ARG A 114 -3.59 19.45 -4.24
CA ARG A 114 -2.89 19.82 -5.47
C ARG A 114 -3.47 19.08 -6.69
N ALA A 115 -3.75 17.80 -6.55
CA ALA A 115 -4.32 17.00 -7.64
C ALA A 115 -5.70 17.52 -8.06
N LEU A 116 -6.48 18.00 -7.11
CA LEU A 116 -7.78 18.63 -7.40
C LEU A 116 -7.62 19.96 -8.13
N GLU A 117 -6.76 20.84 -7.60
CA GLU A 117 -6.55 22.18 -8.18
C GLU A 117 -5.95 22.13 -9.58
N GLU A 118 -4.99 21.23 -9.80
CA GLU A 118 -4.27 21.12 -11.08
C GLU A 118 -4.87 20.08 -12.04
N ASN A 119 -6.03 19.53 -11.69
CA ASN A 119 -6.72 18.51 -12.50
C ASN A 119 -5.85 17.30 -12.84
N ILE A 120 -4.99 16.87 -11.90
CA ILE A 120 -4.12 15.70 -12.07
C ILE A 120 -4.94 14.42 -12.00
N LEU A 121 -5.94 14.39 -11.11
CA LEU A 121 -6.87 13.27 -10.96
C LEU A 121 -8.32 13.75 -11.18
N PRO A 122 -9.18 12.90 -11.75
CA PRO A 122 -10.60 13.25 -11.85
C PRO A 122 -11.24 13.32 -10.46
N THR A 123 -12.30 14.12 -10.35
CA THR A 123 -13.00 14.36 -9.09
C THR A 123 -13.44 13.08 -8.41
N GLU A 124 -13.88 12.07 -9.18
CA GLU A 124 -14.31 10.80 -8.60
C GLU A 124 -13.19 10.03 -7.91
N LEU A 125 -11.95 10.11 -8.41
CA LEU A 125 -10.80 9.48 -7.75
C LEU A 125 -10.37 10.26 -6.52
N ILE A 126 -10.50 11.58 -6.55
CA ILE A 126 -10.26 12.43 -5.37
C ILE A 126 -11.24 12.04 -4.26
N ALA A 127 -12.52 11.89 -4.59
CA ALA A 127 -13.53 11.47 -3.62
C ALA A 127 -13.21 10.08 -3.05
N LYS A 128 -12.85 9.12 -3.91
CA LYS A 128 -12.44 7.78 -3.47
C LYS A 128 -11.26 7.83 -2.51
N ALA A 129 -10.25 8.63 -2.83
CA ALA A 129 -9.08 8.79 -1.98
C ALA A 129 -9.46 9.25 -0.57
N LEU A 130 -10.34 10.22 -0.47
CA LEU A 130 -10.80 10.75 0.82
C LEU A 130 -11.66 9.75 1.60
N TYR A 131 -12.59 9.07 0.95
CA TYR A 131 -13.41 8.05 1.60
C TYR A 131 -12.57 6.87 2.10
N ARG A 132 -11.61 6.43 1.30
CA ARG A 132 -10.72 5.32 1.67
C ARG A 132 -9.76 5.71 2.78
N LEU A 133 -9.27 6.95 2.76
CA LEU A 133 -8.44 7.47 3.85
C LEU A 133 -9.20 7.46 5.16
N ASP A 134 -10.44 7.95 5.17
CA ASP A 134 -11.29 7.94 6.35
C ASP A 134 -11.51 6.52 6.87
N LYS A 135 -11.84 5.58 5.99
CA LYS A 135 -12.03 4.18 6.34
C LYS A 135 -10.77 3.56 6.93
N LEU A 136 -9.62 3.82 6.32
CA LEU A 136 -8.34 3.31 6.78
C LEU A 136 -8.01 3.84 8.17
N LEU A 137 -8.19 5.13 8.42
CA LEU A 137 -7.94 5.75 9.72
C LEU A 137 -8.85 5.16 10.80
N LYS A 138 -10.11 4.92 10.50
CA LYS A 138 -11.04 4.30 11.44
C LYS A 138 -10.66 2.86 11.74
N THR A 139 -10.16 2.13 10.76
CA THR A 139 -9.71 0.74 10.92
C THR A 139 -8.43 0.68 11.74
N THR A 140 -7.42 1.48 11.39
CA THR A 140 -6.11 1.47 12.06
C THR A 140 -6.15 2.04 13.45
N GLY A 141 -7.02 3.03 13.70
CA GLY A 141 -7.17 3.64 15.02
C GLY A 141 -7.80 2.73 16.06
N LEU A 142 -8.37 1.59 15.65
CA LEU A 142 -9.08 0.69 16.54
C LEU A 142 -8.20 -0.47 17.03
N ASP A 143 -7.44 -1.13 16.15
CA ASP A 143 -6.60 -2.26 16.55
C ASP A 143 -5.60 -2.65 15.47
N LEU A 144 -4.31 -2.36 15.69
CA LEU A 144 -3.22 -2.76 14.80
C LEU A 144 -3.10 -4.27 14.67
N ARG A 145 -3.49 -5.01 15.71
CA ARG A 145 -3.43 -6.47 15.69
C ARG A 145 -4.37 -7.08 14.65
N LYS A 146 -5.37 -6.35 14.19
CA LYS A 146 -6.22 -6.81 13.09
C LYS A 146 -5.43 -7.03 11.81
N PHE A 147 -4.42 -6.21 11.57
CA PHE A 147 -3.53 -6.40 10.42
C PHE A 147 -2.55 -7.55 10.67
N ASP A 148 -2.04 -7.67 11.89
CA ASP A 148 -1.13 -8.75 12.26
C ASP A 148 -1.83 -10.12 12.21
N ASP A 149 -3.11 -10.17 12.54
CA ASP A 149 -3.95 -11.36 12.45
C ASP A 149 -4.50 -11.59 11.05
N ALA A 150 -4.33 -10.65 10.13
CA ALA A 150 -4.76 -10.80 8.75
C ALA A 150 -3.96 -11.89 8.04
N ILE A 151 -4.56 -12.47 7.01
CA ILE A 151 -3.96 -13.55 6.21
C ILE A 151 -2.53 -13.22 5.77
N ILE A 152 -2.27 -11.96 5.45
CA ILE A 152 -0.96 -11.48 5.03
C ILE A 152 0.17 -11.89 5.98
N PHE A 153 -0.08 -11.87 7.29
CA PHE A 153 0.96 -12.10 8.28
C PHE A 153 0.99 -13.53 8.79
N LYS A 154 -0.02 -14.32 8.45
CA LYS A 154 -0.08 -15.75 8.79
C LYS A 154 0.63 -16.64 7.77
N ILE A 155 0.98 -16.10 6.62
CA ILE A 155 1.58 -16.84 5.52
C ILE A 155 3.12 -16.89 5.64
N THR A 156 3.68 -16.18 6.57
CA THR A 156 5.13 -16.21 6.79
C THR A 156 5.54 -17.45 7.63
#